data_95c742ffdfd2da2ffe535db5d8342f6c
#
_entry.id   95c742ffdfd2da2ffe535db5d8342f6c
#
_cell.length_a   1.000
_cell.length_b   1.000
_cell.length_c   1.000
_cell.angle_alpha   90.00
_cell.angle_beta   90.00
_cell.angle_gamma   90.00
#
_symmetry.space_group_name_H-M   'P 1'
#
loop_
_entity.id
_entity.type
_entity.pdbx_description
1 polymer ?
#
loop_
_entity_poly.entity_id
_entity_poly.type
_entity_poly.pdbx_seq_one_letter_code
_entity_poly.pdbx_strand_id
1 'polypeptide(L)'
;MQDIKINDKSPHCSKHVLPAVPSSEVYLEDCVKALKRYADNYFDLAIVDPPYGLGNRLSDGGGKLKNTPMATLYREKDWDILPTAEYWKELFRVSKNQVVFGANYFLEFLPNTRGFVCWDKKQDMPTLSACELVWTSLDKPAKIMKKSSMDLDRFHPTQKPIYVYEWMFKYCKTQENDLILDTHLGSGSSRIAAYKGGFNFVGFEIDQEYYEKQEKRFNDFKSQLLLF
;
A
#
# COMPACT_ATOMS: atom_id res chain seq x y z
N MET A 1 38.63 62.05 -9.66
CA MET A 1 37.65 61.24 -10.36
C MET A 1 37.56 59.90 -9.63
N GLN A 2 36.50 59.71 -8.87
CA GLN A 2 36.27 58.46 -8.12
C GLN A 2 35.32 57.59 -8.92
N ASP A 3 35.78 56.36 -9.23
CA ASP A 3 34.97 55.38 -9.96
C ASP A 3 33.93 54.78 -9.03
N ILE A 4 32.68 54.95 -9.33
CA ILE A 4 31.54 54.35 -8.65
C ILE A 4 31.32 52.95 -9.24
N LYS A 5 31.64 51.90 -8.46
CA LYS A 5 31.24 50.49 -8.78
C LYS A 5 29.78 50.30 -8.51
N ILE A 6 29.01 50.10 -9.59
CA ILE A 6 27.60 49.69 -9.54
C ILE A 6 27.56 48.18 -9.23
N ASN A 7 27.00 47.85 -8.07
CA ASN A 7 26.80 46.45 -7.60
C ASN A 7 25.46 45.97 -8.18
N ASP A 8 25.51 45.26 -9.29
CA ASP A 8 24.34 44.64 -9.92
C ASP A 8 24.03 43.34 -9.17
N LYS A 9 23.13 43.41 -8.19
CA LYS A 9 22.48 42.24 -7.56
C LYS A 9 21.09 42.09 -8.20
N SER A 10 21.05 41.44 -9.36
CA SER A 10 19.80 40.91 -9.88
C SER A 10 19.32 39.78 -8.95
N PRO A 11 18.05 39.79 -8.51
CA PRO A 11 17.50 38.70 -7.70
C PRO A 11 17.40 37.45 -8.57
N HIS A 12 18.12 36.39 -8.17
CA HIS A 12 17.90 35.07 -8.72
C HIS A 12 16.44 34.67 -8.42
N CYS A 13 15.61 34.82 -9.42
CA CYS A 13 14.28 34.23 -9.46
C CYS A 13 14.47 32.70 -9.55
N SER A 14 14.50 32.05 -8.40
CA SER A 14 14.38 30.58 -8.34
C SER A 14 13.03 30.21 -8.97
N LYS A 15 13.06 29.71 -10.19
CA LYS A 15 11.89 29.08 -10.79
C LYS A 15 11.50 27.92 -9.86
N HIS A 16 10.44 28.13 -9.08
CA HIS A 16 9.77 27.01 -8.41
C HIS A 16 9.22 26.11 -9.53
N VAL A 17 9.99 25.11 -9.91
CA VAL A 17 9.48 24.00 -10.71
C VAL A 17 8.49 23.29 -9.78
N LEU A 18 7.20 23.39 -10.10
CA LEU A 18 6.19 22.61 -9.38
C LEU A 18 6.60 21.14 -9.46
N PRO A 19 6.55 20.38 -8.36
CA PRO A 19 6.87 18.98 -8.39
C PRO A 19 5.98 18.29 -9.44
N ALA A 20 6.56 17.43 -10.25
CA ALA A 20 5.81 16.67 -11.23
C ALA A 20 4.72 15.87 -10.53
N VAL A 21 3.48 15.92 -11.07
CA VAL A 21 2.39 15.10 -10.52
C VAL A 21 2.77 13.64 -10.69
N PRO A 22 2.78 12.82 -9.60
CA PRO A 22 3.18 11.42 -9.69
C PRO A 22 2.24 10.63 -10.60
N SER A 23 2.81 9.73 -11.41
CA SER A 23 2.02 8.79 -12.21
C SER A 23 1.31 7.78 -11.29
N SER A 24 0.10 7.37 -11.66
CA SER A 24 -0.66 6.40 -10.88
C SER A 24 -1.54 5.57 -11.81
N GLU A 25 -1.07 4.36 -12.10
CA GLU A 25 -1.70 3.43 -13.03
C GLU A 25 -2.25 2.22 -12.28
N VAL A 26 -3.47 1.81 -12.61
CA VAL A 26 -4.10 0.62 -12.04
C VAL A 26 -4.74 -0.20 -13.15
N TYR A 27 -4.56 -1.52 -13.06
CA TYR A 27 -5.03 -2.45 -14.05
C TYR A 27 -5.98 -3.48 -13.43
N LEU A 28 -7.09 -3.75 -14.13
CA LEU A 28 -8.03 -4.81 -13.78
C LEU A 28 -7.54 -6.12 -14.41
N GLU A 29 -6.67 -6.83 -13.72
CA GLU A 29 -6.09 -8.09 -14.22
C GLU A 29 -5.43 -8.91 -13.11
N ASP A 30 -5.16 -10.18 -13.43
CA ASP A 30 -4.40 -11.09 -12.58
C ASP A 30 -2.95 -10.60 -12.43
N CYS A 31 -2.52 -10.36 -11.19
CA CYS A 31 -1.20 -9.81 -10.90
C CYS A 31 -0.05 -10.74 -11.32
N VAL A 32 -0.20 -12.08 -11.23
CA VAL A 32 0.86 -13.03 -11.60
C VAL A 32 1.15 -12.94 -13.09
N LYS A 33 0.09 -12.82 -13.92
CA LYS A 33 0.24 -12.62 -15.36
C LYS A 33 0.86 -11.26 -15.66
N ALA A 34 0.42 -10.22 -14.95
CA ALA A 34 0.91 -8.87 -15.12
C ALA A 34 2.39 -8.76 -14.80
N LEU A 35 2.84 -9.30 -13.68
CA LEU A 35 4.23 -9.21 -13.22
C LEU A 35 5.24 -9.77 -14.24
N LYS A 36 4.86 -10.77 -15.03
CA LYS A 36 5.74 -11.35 -16.07
C LYS A 36 6.16 -10.37 -17.16
N ARG A 37 5.46 -9.26 -17.34
CA ARG A 37 5.77 -8.22 -18.34
C ARG A 37 6.87 -7.25 -17.90
N TYR A 38 7.16 -7.20 -16.60
CA TYR A 38 8.13 -6.27 -16.04
C TYR A 38 9.51 -6.90 -15.95
N ALA A 39 10.53 -6.07 -16.15
CA ALA A 39 11.93 -6.46 -16.00
C ALA A 39 12.27 -6.74 -14.52
N ASP A 40 13.39 -7.40 -14.28
CA ASP A 40 13.92 -7.59 -12.93
C ASP A 40 14.21 -6.24 -12.28
N ASN A 41 13.84 -6.10 -11.00
CA ASN A 41 14.05 -4.88 -10.21
C ASN A 41 13.42 -3.61 -10.80
N TYR A 42 12.34 -3.76 -11.57
CA TYR A 42 11.64 -2.64 -12.21
C TYR A 42 11.04 -1.67 -11.18
N PHE A 43 10.47 -2.20 -10.09
CA PHE A 43 9.86 -1.42 -9.02
C PHE A 43 10.86 -1.16 -7.89
N ASP A 44 10.86 0.05 -7.32
CA ASP A 44 11.71 0.40 -6.19
C ASP A 44 11.23 -0.24 -4.89
N LEU A 45 9.90 -0.30 -4.72
CA LEU A 45 9.27 -0.92 -3.56
C LEU A 45 7.95 -1.60 -3.96
N ALA A 46 7.80 -2.89 -3.63
CA ALA A 46 6.50 -3.54 -3.58
C ALA A 46 5.94 -3.44 -2.16
N ILE A 47 4.69 -2.98 -2.02
CA ILE A 47 3.96 -2.95 -0.75
C ILE A 47 2.64 -3.69 -0.93
N VAL A 48 2.56 -4.90 -0.39
CA VAL A 48 1.51 -5.85 -0.74
C VAL A 48 0.78 -6.41 0.47
N ASP A 49 -0.53 -6.62 0.30
CA ASP A 49 -1.43 -7.24 1.27
C ASP A 49 -2.19 -8.40 0.60
N PRO A 50 -1.50 -9.52 0.32
CA PRO A 50 -2.12 -10.65 -0.37
C PRO A 50 -3.21 -11.31 0.47
N PRO A 51 -4.17 -12.02 -0.15
CA PRO A 51 -5.18 -12.80 0.56
C PRO A 51 -4.56 -13.85 1.48
N TYR A 52 -5.14 -14.02 2.67
CA TYR A 52 -4.58 -14.91 3.71
C TYR A 52 -5.13 -16.34 3.68
N GLY A 53 -6.07 -16.63 2.78
CA GLY A 53 -6.71 -17.94 2.69
C GLY A 53 -7.55 -18.30 3.93
N LEU A 54 -8.13 -17.30 4.57
CA LEU A 54 -8.91 -17.48 5.79
C LEU A 54 -10.34 -17.99 5.53
N GLY A 55 -10.83 -17.80 4.29
CA GLY A 55 -12.14 -18.25 3.85
C GLY A 55 -13.25 -17.85 4.82
N ASN A 56 -14.12 -18.79 5.20
CA ASN A 56 -15.23 -18.54 6.12
C ASN A 56 -14.82 -18.11 7.53
N ARG A 57 -13.53 -18.25 7.91
CA ARG A 57 -13.05 -17.76 9.23
C ARG A 57 -13.18 -16.26 9.38
N LEU A 58 -13.17 -15.51 8.28
CA LEU A 58 -13.42 -14.07 8.29
C LEU A 58 -14.89 -13.74 8.57
N SER A 59 -15.82 -14.63 8.14
CA SER A 59 -17.27 -14.50 8.37
C SER A 59 -17.73 -15.09 9.70
N ASP A 60 -16.98 -16.05 10.27
CA ASP A 60 -17.33 -16.78 11.48
C ASP A 60 -16.88 -16.09 12.78
N GLY A 61 -16.25 -14.93 12.68
CA GLY A 61 -15.83 -14.11 13.82
C GLY A 61 -16.98 -13.76 14.76
N GLY A 62 -17.27 -14.70 15.69
CA GLY A 62 -18.03 -14.47 16.91
C GLY A 62 -19.49 -14.07 16.80
N GLY A 63 -20.38 -15.04 16.76
CA GLY A 63 -21.78 -15.04 17.28
C GLY A 63 -22.75 -13.97 16.83
N LYS A 64 -22.64 -12.75 17.26
CA LYS A 64 -23.59 -11.66 17.01
C LYS A 64 -23.37 -10.86 15.73
N LEU A 65 -22.24 -11.05 15.05
CA LEU A 65 -21.86 -10.29 13.84
C LEU A 65 -22.36 -10.91 12.51
N LYS A 66 -23.01 -12.07 12.56
CA LYS A 66 -23.47 -12.81 11.36
C LYS A 66 -24.41 -12.03 10.43
N ASN A 67 -25.06 -11.00 10.91
CA ASN A 67 -26.04 -10.20 10.17
C ASN A 67 -25.68 -8.72 10.03
N THR A 68 -24.40 -8.37 10.20
CA THR A 68 -23.96 -6.98 10.00
C THR A 68 -23.62 -6.76 8.51
N PRO A 69 -23.74 -5.51 8.00
CA PRO A 69 -23.29 -5.16 6.65
C PRO A 69 -21.83 -5.59 6.37
N MET A 70 -20.99 -5.59 7.42
CA MET A 70 -19.59 -6.05 7.34
C MET A 70 -19.50 -7.56 7.08
N ALA A 71 -20.32 -8.40 7.70
CA ALA A 71 -20.34 -9.84 7.47
C ALA A 71 -20.79 -10.19 6.04
N THR A 72 -21.66 -9.36 5.44
CA THR A 72 -22.11 -9.54 4.06
C THR A 72 -20.99 -9.30 3.06
N LEU A 73 -20.10 -8.35 3.32
CA LEU A 73 -18.92 -8.07 2.49
C LEU A 73 -17.95 -9.27 2.38
N TYR A 74 -17.94 -10.16 3.39
CA TYR A 74 -17.04 -11.32 3.42
C TYR A 74 -17.63 -12.59 2.81
N ARG A 75 -18.95 -12.68 2.61
CA ARG A 75 -19.64 -13.95 2.29
C ARG A 75 -19.64 -14.38 0.83
N GLU A 76 -19.29 -13.51 -0.11
CA GLU A 76 -19.60 -13.73 -1.53
C GLU A 76 -18.38 -13.63 -2.46
N LYS A 77 -17.15 -13.66 -1.96
CA LYS A 77 -15.97 -13.42 -2.79
C LYS A 77 -15.00 -14.60 -2.78
N ASP A 78 -14.78 -15.22 -3.94
CA ASP A 78 -13.85 -16.35 -4.14
C ASP A 78 -12.36 -15.94 -4.25
N TRP A 79 -12.04 -14.66 -3.98
CA TRP A 79 -10.68 -14.14 -4.15
C TRP A 79 -9.73 -14.42 -2.97
N ASP A 80 -10.22 -14.92 -1.83
CA ASP A 80 -9.37 -15.22 -0.66
C ASP A 80 -8.60 -16.54 -0.85
N ILE A 81 -7.79 -16.59 -1.90
CA ILE A 81 -6.93 -17.73 -2.25
C ILE A 81 -5.49 -17.35 -1.94
N LEU A 82 -4.78 -18.24 -1.20
CA LEU A 82 -3.36 -18.04 -0.88
C LEU A 82 -2.54 -17.85 -2.17
N PRO A 83 -1.62 -16.88 -2.20
CA PRO A 83 -0.70 -16.69 -3.30
C PRO A 83 0.16 -17.92 -3.56
N THR A 84 0.38 -18.24 -4.82
CA THR A 84 1.19 -19.36 -5.25
C THR A 84 2.69 -19.09 -5.12
N ALA A 85 3.53 -20.12 -5.15
CA ALA A 85 4.99 -19.96 -5.22
C ALA A 85 5.43 -19.12 -6.43
N GLU A 86 4.68 -19.19 -7.55
CA GLU A 86 4.96 -18.37 -8.74
C GLU A 86 4.77 -16.88 -8.46
N TYR A 87 3.71 -16.50 -7.72
CA TYR A 87 3.49 -15.12 -7.30
C TYR A 87 4.71 -14.58 -6.52
N TRP A 88 5.18 -15.31 -5.51
CA TRP A 88 6.31 -14.88 -4.68
C TRP A 88 7.59 -14.75 -5.51
N LYS A 89 7.85 -15.70 -6.40
CA LYS A 89 8.99 -15.64 -7.33
C LYS A 89 8.96 -14.36 -8.17
N GLU A 90 7.82 -14.06 -8.77
CA GLU A 90 7.68 -12.86 -9.62
C GLU A 90 7.74 -11.57 -8.80
N LEU A 91 7.09 -11.51 -7.62
CA LEU A 91 7.15 -10.36 -6.72
C LEU A 91 8.59 -9.98 -6.36
N PHE A 92 9.39 -10.97 -5.96
CA PHE A 92 10.81 -10.75 -5.61
C PHE A 92 11.66 -10.42 -6.83
N ARG A 93 11.34 -10.96 -7.99
CA ARG A 93 12.08 -10.69 -9.23
C ARG A 93 11.90 -9.24 -9.69
N VAL A 94 10.66 -8.73 -9.69
CA VAL A 94 10.34 -7.44 -10.29
C VAL A 94 10.57 -6.25 -9.35
N SER A 95 10.79 -6.47 -8.06
CA SER A 95 10.92 -5.38 -7.09
C SER A 95 12.23 -5.44 -6.30
N LYS A 96 12.87 -4.26 -6.11
CA LYS A 96 14.13 -4.13 -5.35
C LYS A 96 13.94 -4.37 -3.86
N ASN A 97 12.82 -3.87 -3.31
CA ASN A 97 12.45 -4.00 -1.90
C ASN A 97 10.98 -4.42 -1.77
N GLN A 98 10.66 -5.12 -0.69
CA GLN A 98 9.32 -5.60 -0.45
C GLN A 98 8.85 -5.30 0.97
N VAL A 99 7.55 -5.02 1.10
CA VAL A 99 6.77 -4.96 2.34
C VAL A 99 5.58 -5.90 2.18
N VAL A 100 5.43 -6.86 3.07
CA VAL A 100 4.36 -7.86 3.03
C VAL A 100 3.56 -7.81 4.33
N PHE A 101 2.30 -7.40 4.24
CA PHE A 101 1.36 -7.46 5.35
C PHE A 101 0.90 -8.91 5.59
N GLY A 102 0.49 -9.23 6.83
CA GLY A 102 0.07 -10.58 7.18
C GLY A 102 1.18 -11.62 7.06
N ALA A 103 2.42 -11.25 7.31
CA ALA A 103 3.61 -12.06 7.08
C ALA A 103 3.55 -13.47 7.72
N ASN A 104 2.84 -13.62 8.83
CA ASN A 104 2.67 -14.90 9.53
C ASN A 104 1.90 -15.96 8.73
N TYR A 105 1.21 -15.57 7.65
CA TYR A 105 0.53 -16.50 6.75
C TYR A 105 1.42 -17.01 5.61
N PHE A 106 2.62 -16.42 5.43
CA PHE A 106 3.46 -16.61 4.24
C PHE A 106 4.92 -16.97 4.59
N LEU A 107 5.20 -17.42 5.82
CA LEU A 107 6.57 -17.63 6.31
C LEU A 107 7.39 -18.61 5.48
N GLU A 108 6.75 -19.56 4.79
CA GLU A 108 7.45 -20.51 3.90
C GLU A 108 8.05 -19.84 2.65
N PHE A 109 7.54 -18.67 2.26
CA PHE A 109 8.00 -17.93 1.09
C PHE A 109 8.88 -16.72 1.42
N LEU A 110 8.87 -16.28 2.69
CA LEU A 110 9.55 -15.06 3.09
C LEU A 110 10.94 -15.38 3.67
N PRO A 111 12.03 -14.84 3.08
CA PRO A 111 13.38 -15.03 3.63
C PRO A 111 13.53 -14.45 5.04
N ASN A 112 14.54 -14.93 5.78
CA ASN A 112 14.90 -14.35 7.06
C ASN A 112 15.24 -12.87 6.93
N THR A 113 14.73 -12.04 7.83
CA THR A 113 14.98 -10.61 7.86
C THR A 113 15.07 -10.08 9.29
N ARG A 114 15.73 -8.94 9.46
CA ARG A 114 15.65 -8.11 10.69
C ARG A 114 14.49 -7.11 10.60
N GLY A 115 14.00 -6.84 9.41
CA GLY A 115 13.07 -5.77 9.06
C GLY A 115 11.61 -6.14 9.31
N PHE A 116 11.23 -6.48 10.54
CA PHE A 116 9.84 -6.70 10.90
C PHE A 116 9.19 -5.44 11.48
N VAL A 117 7.90 -5.25 11.16
CA VAL A 117 7.04 -4.29 11.85
C VAL A 117 5.89 -5.04 12.50
N CYS A 118 5.69 -4.84 13.79
CA CYS A 118 4.49 -5.27 14.49
C CYS A 118 3.50 -4.10 14.50
N TRP A 119 2.43 -4.19 13.72
CA TRP A 119 1.38 -3.18 13.74
C TRP A 119 0.39 -3.48 14.86
N ASP A 120 0.52 -2.79 15.99
CA ASP A 120 -0.44 -2.75 17.11
C ASP A 120 -1.69 -1.98 16.64
N LYS A 121 -2.81 -2.70 16.47
CA LYS A 121 -4.08 -2.16 15.96
C LYS A 121 -4.87 -1.37 16.98
N LYS A 122 -4.36 -1.24 18.22
CA LYS A 122 -5.04 -0.55 19.31
C LYS A 122 -6.43 -1.09 19.59
N GLN A 123 -6.58 -2.40 19.58
CA GLN A 123 -7.83 -3.08 19.89
C GLN A 123 -7.54 -4.33 20.74
N ASP A 124 -8.46 -4.62 21.66
CA ASP A 124 -8.39 -5.76 22.58
C ASP A 124 -9.60 -6.71 22.43
N MET A 125 -10.22 -6.74 21.24
CA MET A 125 -11.35 -7.63 20.97
C MET A 125 -10.86 -9.09 20.92
N PRO A 126 -11.43 -10.02 21.72
CA PRO A 126 -10.93 -11.40 21.80
C PRO A 126 -10.96 -12.18 20.49
N THR A 127 -11.82 -11.79 19.55
CA THR A 127 -12.04 -12.47 18.27
C THR A 127 -11.25 -11.86 17.10
N LEU A 128 -10.56 -10.74 17.33
CA LEU A 128 -9.79 -10.04 16.30
C LEU A 128 -8.32 -9.96 16.70
N SER A 129 -7.43 -10.05 15.71
CA SER A 129 -5.99 -9.90 15.95
C SER A 129 -5.67 -8.53 16.52
N ALA A 130 -5.06 -8.47 17.70
CA ALA A 130 -4.59 -7.25 18.35
C ALA A 130 -3.46 -6.57 17.54
N CYS A 131 -2.68 -7.37 16.81
CA CYS A 131 -1.60 -6.87 15.95
C CYS A 131 -1.57 -7.57 14.59
N GLU A 132 -0.80 -7.01 13.68
CA GLU A 132 -0.48 -7.60 12.38
C GLU A 132 1.03 -7.57 12.17
N LEU A 133 1.58 -8.69 11.70
CA LEU A 133 3.00 -8.80 11.40
C LEU A 133 3.25 -8.37 9.96
N VAL A 134 4.17 -7.43 9.79
CA VAL A 134 4.59 -6.93 8.47
C VAL A 134 6.06 -7.30 8.27
N TRP A 135 6.33 -8.12 7.29
CA TRP A 135 7.68 -8.47 6.89
C TRP A 135 8.21 -7.43 5.89
N THR A 136 9.51 -7.12 5.97
CA THR A 136 10.18 -6.33 4.94
C THR A 136 11.50 -6.98 4.54
N SER A 137 11.91 -6.82 3.28
CA SER A 137 13.23 -7.24 2.79
C SER A 137 14.36 -6.34 3.31
N LEU A 138 14.04 -5.27 4.02
CA LEU A 138 15.01 -4.25 4.43
C LEU A 138 15.85 -4.70 5.63
N ASP A 139 17.16 -4.51 5.55
CA ASP A 139 18.06 -4.70 6.70
C ASP A 139 17.94 -3.54 7.69
N LYS A 140 16.87 -3.54 8.47
CA LYS A 140 16.55 -2.51 9.49
C LYS A 140 16.12 -3.15 10.80
N PRO A 141 16.29 -2.47 11.95
CA PRO A 141 15.74 -2.94 13.21
C PRO A 141 14.21 -3.05 13.16
N ALA A 142 13.67 -4.12 13.77
CA ALA A 142 12.24 -4.27 13.94
C ALA A 142 11.62 -3.06 14.68
N LYS A 143 10.37 -2.72 14.33
CA LYS A 143 9.63 -1.60 14.91
C LYS A 143 8.20 -1.99 15.29
N ILE A 144 7.64 -1.24 16.23
CA ILE A 144 6.21 -1.31 16.55
C ILE A 144 5.54 -0.07 15.98
N MET A 145 4.53 -0.27 15.16
CA MET A 145 3.64 0.78 14.69
C MET A 145 2.37 0.76 15.54
N LYS A 146 2.08 1.84 16.26
CA LYS A 146 0.89 1.95 17.13
C LYS A 146 -0.15 2.84 16.46
N LYS A 147 -1.05 2.25 15.69
CA LYS A 147 -2.10 2.95 14.93
C LYS A 147 -3.38 2.12 14.93
N SER A 148 -4.54 2.76 15.18
CA SER A 148 -5.83 2.06 15.11
C SER A 148 -6.06 1.48 13.72
N SER A 149 -6.75 0.35 13.62
CA SER A 149 -7.19 -0.21 12.34
C SER A 149 -8.55 0.34 11.89
N MET A 150 -9.18 1.22 12.68
CA MET A 150 -10.48 1.80 12.33
C MET A 150 -10.33 2.77 11.17
N ASP A 151 -11.19 2.58 10.18
CA ASP A 151 -11.38 3.47 9.03
C ASP A 151 -12.90 3.66 8.87
N LEU A 152 -13.36 4.90 8.94
CA LEU A 152 -14.80 5.22 8.92
C LEU A 152 -15.43 5.01 7.53
N ASP A 153 -14.62 5.17 6.47
CA ASP A 153 -15.07 5.08 5.07
C ASP A 153 -14.77 3.69 4.47
N ARG A 154 -14.84 2.65 5.28
CA ARG A 154 -14.52 1.29 4.87
C ARG A 154 -15.58 0.72 3.92
N PHE A 155 -15.15 0.32 2.73
CA PHE A 155 -15.97 -0.43 1.77
C PHE A 155 -15.35 -1.78 1.37
N HIS A 156 -14.07 -2.00 1.66
CA HIS A 156 -13.40 -3.27 1.44
C HIS A 156 -13.20 -3.99 2.79
N PRO A 157 -13.42 -5.31 2.88
CA PRO A 157 -13.40 -6.04 4.14
C PRO A 157 -12.06 -5.95 4.89
N THR A 158 -10.95 -6.02 4.17
CA THR A 158 -9.61 -5.95 4.75
C THR A 158 -8.96 -4.57 4.58
N GLN A 159 -9.75 -3.52 4.28
CA GLN A 159 -9.24 -2.17 4.07
C GLN A 159 -8.34 -1.71 5.22
N LYS A 160 -7.10 -1.37 4.86
CA LYS A 160 -6.16 -0.72 5.76
C LYS A 160 -6.28 0.80 5.63
N PRO A 161 -6.19 1.55 6.73
CA PRO A 161 -6.18 3.00 6.68
C PRO A 161 -4.96 3.55 5.90
N ILE A 162 -5.14 4.67 5.20
CA ILE A 162 -4.10 5.33 4.38
C ILE A 162 -2.83 5.58 5.20
N TYR A 163 -2.96 6.05 6.46
CA TYR A 163 -1.82 6.37 7.31
C TYR A 163 -0.92 5.16 7.66
N VAL A 164 -1.42 3.92 7.51
CA VAL A 164 -0.60 2.71 7.68
C VAL A 164 0.44 2.63 6.57
N TYR A 165 0.03 2.89 5.34
CA TYR A 165 0.92 2.93 4.18
C TYR A 165 1.87 4.13 4.24
N GLU A 166 1.39 5.32 4.62
CA GLU A 166 2.23 6.51 4.83
C GLU A 166 3.35 6.24 5.86
N TRP A 167 3.00 5.54 6.95
CA TRP A 167 3.99 5.16 7.97
C TRP A 167 5.00 4.16 7.41
N MET A 168 4.55 3.18 6.60
CA MET A 168 5.43 2.19 5.97
C MET A 168 6.37 2.85 4.96
N PHE A 169 5.92 3.76 4.12
CA PHE A 169 6.77 4.51 3.21
C PHE A 169 7.86 5.29 3.96
N LYS A 170 7.50 5.96 5.06
CA LYS A 170 8.47 6.63 5.93
C LYS A 170 9.47 5.64 6.55
N TYR A 171 9.01 4.49 7.02
CA TYR A 171 9.89 3.43 7.55
C TYR A 171 10.84 2.92 6.47
N CYS A 172 10.36 2.70 5.26
CA CYS A 172 11.17 2.26 4.12
C CYS A 172 12.16 3.35 3.64
N LYS A 173 11.93 4.61 3.99
CA LYS A 173 12.65 5.78 3.47
C LYS A 173 12.46 5.94 1.96
N THR A 174 11.23 5.66 1.50
CA THR A 174 10.83 5.84 0.10
C THR A 174 11.11 7.28 -0.35
N GLN A 175 11.68 7.43 -1.53
CA GLN A 175 12.10 8.72 -2.09
C GLN A 175 11.05 9.22 -3.09
N GLU A 176 11.02 10.54 -3.29
CA GLU A 176 10.21 11.14 -4.35
C GLU A 176 10.54 10.50 -5.71
N ASN A 177 9.51 10.22 -6.50
CA ASN A 177 9.55 9.52 -7.78
C ASN A 177 9.89 8.01 -7.74
N ASP A 178 10.13 7.39 -6.56
CA ASP A 178 10.19 5.94 -6.48
C ASP A 178 8.92 5.33 -7.09
N LEU A 179 9.07 4.20 -7.78
CA LEU A 179 7.97 3.47 -8.38
C LEU A 179 7.48 2.37 -7.44
N ILE A 180 6.25 2.54 -6.95
CA ILE A 180 5.60 1.64 -5.99
C ILE A 180 4.73 0.62 -6.73
N LEU A 181 4.79 -0.63 -6.30
CA LEU A 181 3.94 -1.72 -6.75
C LEU A 181 2.98 -2.15 -5.64
N ASP A 182 1.69 -2.29 -5.95
CA ASP A 182 0.72 -3.03 -5.13
C ASP A 182 -0.01 -4.07 -5.98
N THR A 183 0.12 -5.34 -5.64
CA THR A 183 -0.42 -6.46 -6.41
C THR A 183 -1.84 -6.87 -6.02
N HIS A 184 -2.35 -6.37 -4.90
CA HIS A 184 -3.68 -6.69 -4.36
C HIS A 184 -4.31 -5.40 -3.81
N LEU A 185 -4.68 -4.50 -4.72
CA LEU A 185 -4.97 -3.10 -4.44
C LEU A 185 -6.17 -2.89 -3.51
N GLY A 186 -7.23 -3.71 -3.66
CA GLY A 186 -8.43 -3.65 -2.84
C GLY A 186 -9.06 -2.25 -2.80
N SER A 187 -8.95 -1.59 -1.66
CA SER A 187 -9.54 -0.25 -1.44
C SER A 187 -8.75 0.92 -2.03
N GLY A 188 -7.53 0.70 -2.54
CA GLY A 188 -6.66 1.76 -3.06
C GLY A 188 -6.01 2.66 -1.99
N SER A 189 -5.97 2.23 -0.73
CA SER A 189 -5.34 3.02 0.34
C SER A 189 -3.84 3.22 0.12
N SER A 190 -3.13 2.21 -0.38
CA SER A 190 -1.72 2.28 -0.79
C SER A 190 -1.49 3.29 -1.91
N ARG A 191 -2.39 3.30 -2.92
CA ARG A 191 -2.38 4.22 -4.05
C ARG A 191 -2.49 5.68 -3.60
N ILE A 192 -3.46 5.97 -2.71
CA ILE A 192 -3.65 7.33 -2.16
C ILE A 192 -2.43 7.75 -1.34
N ALA A 193 -1.89 6.86 -0.51
CA ALA A 193 -0.69 7.14 0.28
C ALA A 193 0.53 7.41 -0.60
N ALA A 194 0.72 6.65 -1.68
CA ALA A 194 1.80 6.86 -2.65
C ALA A 194 1.67 8.21 -3.35
N TYR A 195 0.47 8.55 -3.82
CA TYR A 195 0.19 9.85 -4.46
C TYR A 195 0.49 11.02 -3.52
N LYS A 196 0.06 10.95 -2.25
CA LYS A 196 0.37 11.95 -1.21
C LYS A 196 1.88 12.09 -0.94
N GLY A 197 2.61 11.00 -1.07
CA GLY A 197 4.06 10.97 -0.87
C GLY A 197 4.88 11.41 -2.08
N GLY A 198 4.25 11.71 -3.23
CA GLY A 198 4.96 12.06 -4.45
C GLY A 198 5.60 10.85 -5.15
N PHE A 199 5.09 9.63 -4.90
CA PHE A 199 5.61 8.40 -5.48
C PHE A 199 4.81 7.97 -6.70
N ASN A 200 5.49 7.46 -7.73
CA ASN A 200 4.84 6.82 -8.85
C ASN A 200 4.25 5.47 -8.41
N PHE A 201 3.16 5.03 -9.03
CA PHE A 201 2.41 3.89 -8.56
C PHE A 201 1.89 3.02 -9.70
N VAL A 202 2.03 1.70 -9.54
CA VAL A 202 1.35 0.69 -10.35
C VAL A 202 0.62 -0.27 -9.42
N GLY A 203 -0.66 -0.51 -9.69
CA GLY A 203 -1.50 -1.42 -8.92
C GLY A 203 -2.27 -2.40 -9.78
N PHE A 204 -2.60 -3.55 -9.18
CA PHE A 204 -3.43 -4.57 -9.80
C PHE A 204 -4.61 -4.92 -8.89
N GLU A 205 -5.77 -5.10 -9.51
CA GLU A 205 -6.99 -5.58 -8.87
C GLU A 205 -7.68 -6.57 -9.81
N ILE A 206 -8.14 -7.69 -9.27
CA ILE A 206 -8.80 -8.72 -10.06
C ILE A 206 -10.33 -8.62 -9.99
N ASP A 207 -10.86 -8.06 -8.91
CA ASP A 207 -12.30 -7.88 -8.71
C ASP A 207 -12.75 -6.56 -9.34
N GLN A 208 -13.66 -6.66 -10.33
CA GLN A 208 -14.22 -5.52 -11.06
C GLN A 208 -14.86 -4.48 -10.13
N GLU A 209 -15.61 -4.92 -9.11
CA GLU A 209 -16.32 -4.03 -8.19
C GLU A 209 -15.34 -3.22 -7.34
N TYR A 210 -14.27 -3.87 -6.83
CA TYR A 210 -13.24 -3.18 -6.06
C TYR A 210 -12.38 -2.28 -6.93
N TYR A 211 -12.10 -2.69 -8.15
CA TYR A 211 -11.43 -1.84 -9.14
C TYR A 211 -12.20 -0.52 -9.38
N GLU A 212 -13.49 -0.58 -9.62
CA GLU A 212 -14.34 0.61 -9.85
C GLU A 212 -14.45 1.49 -8.59
N LYS A 213 -14.62 0.88 -7.42
CA LYS A 213 -14.73 1.60 -6.16
C LYS A 213 -13.43 2.34 -5.78
N GLN A 214 -12.27 1.69 -5.97
CA GLN A 214 -11.00 2.34 -5.68
C GLN A 214 -10.69 3.44 -6.69
N GLU A 215 -11.05 3.29 -7.98
CA GLU A 215 -10.93 4.37 -8.98
C GLU A 215 -11.75 5.59 -8.58
N LYS A 216 -13.02 5.38 -8.19
CA LYS A 216 -13.86 6.46 -7.69
C LYS A 216 -13.24 7.13 -6.48
N ARG A 217 -12.83 6.36 -5.46
CA ARG A 217 -12.21 6.88 -4.23
C ARG A 217 -10.96 7.71 -4.52
N PHE A 218 -10.11 7.25 -5.42
CA PHE A 218 -8.90 7.97 -5.81
C PHE A 218 -9.20 9.28 -6.55
N ASN A 219 -10.20 9.28 -7.45
CA ASN A 219 -10.62 10.48 -8.16
C ASN A 219 -11.29 11.50 -7.23
N ASP A 220 -12.12 11.06 -6.29
CA ASP A 220 -12.71 11.90 -5.26
C ASP A 220 -11.61 12.56 -4.41
N PHE A 221 -10.60 11.78 -3.99
CA PHE A 221 -9.43 12.29 -3.26
C PHE A 221 -8.66 13.35 -4.07
N LYS A 222 -8.35 13.11 -5.34
CA LYS A 222 -7.67 14.10 -6.18
C LYS A 222 -8.47 15.39 -6.35
N SER A 223 -9.79 15.26 -6.49
CA SER A 223 -10.67 16.43 -6.64
C SER A 223 -10.66 17.31 -5.39
N GLN A 224 -10.56 16.72 -4.20
CA GLN A 224 -10.44 17.45 -2.95
C GLN A 224 -9.13 18.26 -2.85
N LEU A 225 -8.02 17.72 -3.39
CA LEU A 225 -6.74 18.43 -3.39
C LEU A 225 -6.72 19.67 -4.30
N LEU A 226 -7.56 19.71 -5.33
CA LEU A 226 -7.64 20.83 -6.25
C LEU A 226 -8.45 22.03 -5.69
N LEU A 227 -9.11 21.84 -4.54
CA LEU A 227 -9.93 22.89 -3.90
C LEU A 227 -9.14 23.74 -2.89
N PHE A 228 -7.87 23.42 -2.67
CA PHE A 228 -6.94 24.11 -1.76
C PHE A 228 -5.65 24.49 -2.48
#